data_0b800583419a394474210faba9ea0946
#
_entry.id   0b800583419a394474210faba9ea0946
#
_cell.length_a   1.000
_cell.length_b   1.000
_cell.length_c   1.000
_cell.angle_alpha   90.00
_cell.angle_beta   90.00
_cell.angle_gamma   90.00
#
_symmetry.space_group_name_H-M   'P 1'
#
loop_
_entity.id
_entity.type
_entity.pdbx_description
1 polymer ?
#
loop_
_entity_poly.entity_id
_entity_poly.type
_entity_poly.pdbx_seq_one_letter_code
_entity_poly.pdbx_strand_id
1 'polypeptide(L)'
;MRITPATSASHSPYQRAVFEHVERSGANAVVMATAGSGKTTTLVEVARRLPSGSRACFLAFNRSTAAELRARLPSGVHATTIHALGLAALAKSYPAVAGSRVDHGKYSRLALEAVAELHPDGHGSLAPGLADHLARLVHFARLELTNPHDLAAVSELVNRYGIEAPVAPDQLSDLYALVAPLIRAGTAAASRGSIDLTDMVYLVVTERLQLEDYDFVCVDEAQDLSRMALALVLRLVEGGARALFVGDPRQAIYAFAGADPRSLERARREASARSRGRRTTSSTRETQRARTTWWYS
;
A
#
# COMPACT_ATOMS: atom_id res chain seq x y z
N MET A 1 -20.99 -45.71 -11.59
CA MET A 1 -20.35 -44.57 -12.32
C MET A 1 -19.23 -44.06 -11.46
N ARG A 2 -17.97 -44.41 -11.77
CA ARG A 2 -16.78 -43.97 -10.96
C ARG A 2 -16.47 -42.54 -11.38
N ILE A 3 -16.58 -41.62 -10.42
CA ILE A 3 -16.09 -40.25 -10.59
C ILE A 3 -14.57 -40.32 -10.53
N THR A 4 -13.94 -40.19 -11.67
CA THR A 4 -12.49 -40.03 -11.79
C THR A 4 -12.09 -38.73 -11.07
N PRO A 5 -11.09 -38.73 -10.15
CA PRO A 5 -10.64 -37.49 -9.55
C PRO A 5 -10.03 -36.59 -10.64
N ALA A 6 -10.42 -35.30 -10.62
CA ALA A 6 -9.93 -34.32 -11.53
C ALA A 6 -8.39 -34.39 -11.60
N THR A 7 -7.87 -34.54 -12.80
CA THR A 7 -6.45 -34.45 -13.14
C THR A 7 -5.81 -33.31 -12.39
N SER A 8 -4.78 -33.58 -11.61
CA SER A 8 -3.92 -32.56 -11.00
C SER A 8 -3.41 -31.67 -12.12
N ALA A 9 -3.91 -30.43 -12.18
CA ALA A 9 -3.44 -29.44 -13.14
C ALA A 9 -1.93 -29.31 -12.96
N SER A 10 -1.16 -29.69 -13.97
CA SER A 10 0.29 -29.62 -13.90
C SER A 10 0.70 -28.15 -13.83
N HIS A 11 1.35 -27.75 -12.75
CA HIS A 11 1.88 -26.41 -12.60
C HIS A 11 2.88 -26.07 -13.71
N SER A 12 2.82 -24.84 -14.22
CA SER A 12 3.78 -24.36 -15.23
C SER A 12 5.22 -24.34 -14.66
N PRO A 13 6.26 -24.33 -15.52
CA PRO A 13 7.64 -24.17 -15.06
C PRO A 13 7.84 -22.93 -14.18
N TYR A 14 7.14 -21.83 -14.52
CA TYR A 14 7.20 -20.58 -13.77
C TYR A 14 6.59 -20.71 -12.38
N GLN A 15 5.41 -21.35 -12.27
CA GLN A 15 4.79 -21.62 -10.97
C GLN A 15 5.68 -22.49 -10.09
N ARG A 16 6.28 -23.56 -10.66
CA ARG A 16 7.21 -24.42 -9.92
C ARG A 16 8.41 -23.65 -9.39
N ALA A 17 8.94 -22.73 -10.18
CA ALA A 17 10.07 -21.91 -9.75
C ALA A 17 9.70 -20.95 -8.60
N VAL A 18 8.47 -20.39 -8.60
CA VAL A 18 7.96 -19.61 -7.46
C VAL A 18 7.85 -20.47 -6.21
N PHE A 19 7.33 -21.69 -6.33
CA PHE A 19 7.20 -22.63 -5.20
C PHE A 19 8.57 -23.01 -4.64
N GLU A 20 9.52 -23.36 -5.50
CA GLU A 20 10.89 -23.67 -5.09
C GLU A 20 11.55 -22.48 -4.37
N HIS A 21 11.34 -21.26 -4.86
CA HIS A 21 11.82 -20.06 -4.19
C HIS A 21 11.21 -19.90 -2.79
N VAL A 22 9.91 -20.11 -2.65
CA VAL A 22 9.22 -19.99 -1.36
C VAL A 22 9.69 -21.06 -0.37
N GLU A 23 9.96 -22.27 -0.82
CA GLU A 23 10.40 -23.37 0.03
C GLU A 23 11.89 -23.25 0.44
N ARG A 24 12.75 -22.78 -0.46
CA ARG A 24 14.21 -22.87 -0.28
C ARG A 24 14.93 -21.55 -0.06
N SER A 25 14.30 -20.42 -0.41
CA SER A 25 14.95 -19.11 -0.31
C SER A 25 14.40 -18.28 0.84
N GLY A 26 15.27 -17.64 1.61
CA GLY A 26 14.92 -16.62 2.59
C GLY A 26 14.77 -15.21 1.99
N ALA A 27 14.96 -15.04 0.67
CA ALA A 27 14.93 -13.74 0.01
C ALA A 27 13.49 -13.30 -0.33
N ASN A 28 13.29 -11.98 -0.40
CA ASN A 28 12.07 -11.41 -1.00
C ASN A 28 12.04 -11.67 -2.51
N ALA A 29 10.85 -11.75 -3.10
CA ALA A 29 10.67 -11.96 -4.53
C ALA A 29 9.59 -11.05 -5.12
N VAL A 30 9.74 -10.76 -6.42
CA VAL A 30 8.72 -10.13 -7.26
C VAL A 30 8.41 -11.08 -8.41
N VAL A 31 7.14 -11.42 -8.56
CA VAL A 31 6.61 -12.27 -9.63
C VAL A 31 5.81 -11.41 -10.59
N MET A 32 6.22 -11.35 -11.83
CA MET A 32 5.45 -10.73 -12.90
C MET A 32 4.61 -11.80 -13.58
N ALA A 33 3.29 -11.68 -13.44
CA ALA A 33 2.34 -12.68 -13.89
C ALA A 33 1.21 -12.01 -14.70
N THR A 34 1.10 -12.39 -15.97
CA THR A 34 0.08 -11.83 -16.88
C THR A 34 -1.35 -12.22 -16.48
N ALA A 35 -2.34 -11.51 -17.03
CA ALA A 35 -3.75 -11.88 -16.86
C ALA A 35 -3.99 -13.34 -17.29
N GLY A 36 -4.77 -14.07 -16.49
CA GLY A 36 -5.09 -15.47 -16.81
C GLY A 36 -3.99 -16.50 -16.52
N SER A 37 -2.80 -16.08 -16.04
CA SER A 37 -1.68 -17.00 -15.72
C SER A 37 -1.91 -17.87 -14.48
N GLY A 38 -3.07 -17.75 -13.82
CA GLY A 38 -3.37 -18.50 -12.60
C GLY A 38 -2.77 -17.89 -11.34
N LYS A 39 -2.63 -16.57 -11.26
CA LYS A 39 -2.10 -15.84 -10.07
C LYS A 39 -2.71 -16.37 -8.78
N THR A 40 -4.05 -16.33 -8.63
CA THR A 40 -4.74 -16.77 -7.41
C THR A 40 -4.44 -18.24 -7.06
N THR A 41 -4.40 -19.12 -8.04
CA THR A 41 -4.03 -20.54 -7.83
C THR A 41 -2.60 -20.68 -7.34
N THR A 42 -1.68 -19.89 -7.91
CA THR A 42 -0.28 -19.84 -7.47
C THR A 42 -0.18 -19.36 -6.02
N LEU A 43 -0.91 -18.29 -5.64
CA LEU A 43 -0.92 -17.77 -4.29
C LEU A 43 -1.44 -18.77 -3.25
N VAL A 44 -2.53 -19.48 -3.57
CA VAL A 44 -3.07 -20.55 -2.70
C VAL A 44 -2.06 -21.68 -2.52
N GLU A 45 -1.37 -22.06 -3.58
CA GLU A 45 -0.36 -23.12 -3.53
C GLU A 45 0.91 -22.67 -2.79
N VAL A 46 1.32 -21.39 -2.91
CA VAL A 46 2.38 -20.79 -2.09
C VAL A 46 2.01 -20.90 -0.60
N ALA A 47 0.78 -20.55 -0.23
CA ALA A 47 0.34 -20.64 1.16
C ALA A 47 0.43 -22.06 1.74
N ARG A 48 0.13 -23.10 0.94
CA ARG A 48 0.22 -24.50 1.33
C ARG A 48 1.65 -24.99 1.55
N ARG A 49 2.63 -24.30 0.94
CA ARG A 49 4.05 -24.65 0.98
C ARG A 49 4.84 -23.89 2.04
N LEU A 50 4.20 -22.98 2.75
CA LEU A 50 4.84 -22.29 3.88
C LEU A 50 5.09 -23.28 5.01
N PRO A 51 6.16 -23.13 5.80
CA PRO A 51 6.41 -23.95 6.97
C PRO A 51 5.21 -23.92 7.93
N SER A 52 4.91 -25.09 8.53
CA SER A 52 3.83 -25.20 9.51
C SER A 52 4.04 -24.21 10.67
N GLY A 53 2.98 -23.52 11.06
CA GLY A 53 3.03 -22.51 12.13
C GLY A 53 3.53 -21.13 11.68
N SER A 54 3.88 -20.94 10.40
CA SER A 54 4.24 -19.61 9.89
C SER A 54 3.07 -18.64 10.01
N ARG A 55 3.32 -17.47 10.58
CA ARG A 55 2.39 -16.34 10.57
C ARG A 55 2.44 -15.67 9.20
N ALA A 56 1.49 -16.01 8.32
CA ALA A 56 1.45 -15.52 6.96
C ALA A 56 0.28 -14.57 6.73
N CYS A 57 0.54 -13.45 6.04
CA CYS A 57 -0.46 -12.47 5.65
C CYS A 57 -0.48 -12.31 4.12
N PHE A 58 -1.67 -12.47 3.54
CA PHE A 58 -1.93 -12.26 2.12
C PHE A 58 -2.73 -10.96 1.96
N LEU A 59 -2.12 -9.98 1.31
CA LEU A 59 -2.66 -8.65 1.09
C LEU A 59 -3.27 -8.58 -0.29
N ALA A 60 -4.59 -8.38 -0.33
CA ALA A 60 -5.34 -8.20 -1.56
C ALA A 60 -5.67 -6.71 -1.80
N PHE A 61 -5.89 -6.36 -3.06
CA PHE A 61 -6.22 -5.00 -3.46
C PHE A 61 -7.56 -4.52 -2.87
N ASN A 62 -8.58 -5.38 -2.84
CA ASN A 62 -9.91 -5.03 -2.36
C ASN A 62 -10.52 -6.11 -1.44
N ARG A 63 -11.64 -5.76 -0.80
CA ARG A 63 -12.33 -6.64 0.17
C ARG A 63 -12.86 -7.92 -0.48
N SER A 64 -13.35 -7.85 -1.73
CA SER A 64 -13.88 -9.01 -2.46
C SER A 64 -12.78 -10.03 -2.71
N THR A 65 -11.64 -9.58 -3.25
CA THR A 65 -10.46 -10.43 -3.49
C THR A 65 -9.91 -11.01 -2.18
N ALA A 66 -9.87 -10.21 -1.10
CA ALA A 66 -9.47 -10.71 0.22
C ALA A 66 -10.40 -11.82 0.74
N ALA A 67 -11.71 -11.68 0.52
CA ALA A 67 -12.69 -12.71 0.92
C ALA A 67 -12.54 -13.99 0.10
N GLU A 68 -12.34 -13.87 -1.23
CA GLU A 68 -12.09 -15.01 -2.11
C GLU A 68 -10.80 -15.76 -1.72
N LEU A 69 -9.71 -15.04 -1.48
CA LEU A 69 -8.47 -15.62 -1.01
C LEU A 69 -8.68 -16.35 0.33
N ARG A 70 -9.35 -15.72 1.30
CA ARG A 70 -9.62 -16.32 2.60
C ARG A 70 -10.38 -17.63 2.51
N ALA A 71 -11.33 -17.74 1.57
CA ALA A 71 -12.09 -18.97 1.35
C ALA A 71 -11.25 -20.13 0.78
N ARG A 72 -10.10 -19.83 0.15
CA ARG A 72 -9.25 -20.80 -0.55
C ARG A 72 -7.92 -21.09 0.16
N LEU A 73 -7.49 -20.20 1.05
CA LEU A 73 -6.23 -20.35 1.79
C LEU A 73 -6.35 -21.38 2.91
N PRO A 74 -5.25 -22.03 3.29
CA PRO A 74 -5.22 -22.91 4.45
C PRO A 74 -5.62 -22.19 5.74
N SER A 75 -6.15 -22.93 6.70
CA SER A 75 -6.43 -22.42 8.04
C SER A 75 -5.16 -21.86 8.69
N GLY A 76 -5.29 -20.69 9.35
CA GLY A 76 -4.15 -20.01 9.98
C GLY A 76 -3.41 -19.01 9.08
N VAL A 77 -3.71 -18.97 7.79
CA VAL A 77 -3.19 -17.93 6.88
C VAL A 77 -4.17 -16.75 6.87
N HIS A 78 -3.67 -15.57 7.21
CA HIS A 78 -4.47 -14.35 7.24
C HIS A 78 -4.58 -13.75 5.83
N ALA A 79 -5.80 -13.47 5.36
CA ALA A 79 -6.04 -12.71 4.13
C ALA A 79 -6.82 -11.44 4.44
N THR A 80 -6.30 -10.29 4.03
CA THR A 80 -6.87 -8.97 4.34
C THR A 80 -6.50 -7.95 3.26
N THR A 81 -7.01 -6.71 3.39
CA THR A 81 -6.55 -5.59 2.56
C THR A 81 -5.51 -4.75 3.30
N ILE A 82 -4.70 -4.00 2.55
CA ILE A 82 -3.71 -3.07 3.14
C ILE A 82 -4.39 -2.06 4.10
N HIS A 83 -5.55 -1.54 3.72
CA HIS A 83 -6.32 -0.62 4.56
C HIS A 83 -6.82 -1.29 5.85
N ALA A 84 -7.29 -2.52 5.79
CA ALA A 84 -7.75 -3.23 6.98
C ALA A 84 -6.59 -3.58 7.92
N LEU A 85 -5.42 -3.94 7.36
CA LEU A 85 -4.19 -4.15 8.14
C LEU A 85 -3.77 -2.85 8.84
N GLY A 86 -3.75 -1.74 8.10
CA GLY A 86 -3.42 -0.43 8.64
C GLY A 86 -4.42 0.03 9.71
N LEU A 87 -5.73 -0.14 9.47
CA LEU A 87 -6.76 0.18 10.45
C LEU A 87 -6.57 -0.60 11.77
N ALA A 88 -6.23 -1.87 11.70
CA ALA A 88 -5.97 -2.68 12.89
C ALA A 88 -4.79 -2.14 13.72
N ALA A 89 -3.71 -1.70 13.04
CA ALA A 89 -2.57 -1.08 13.69
C ALA A 89 -2.92 0.31 14.27
N LEU A 90 -3.67 1.10 13.50
CA LEU A 90 -4.10 2.44 13.91
C LEU A 90 -5.02 2.38 15.13
N ALA A 91 -5.98 1.46 15.18
CA ALA A 91 -6.90 1.30 16.30
C ALA A 91 -6.20 0.86 17.61
N LYS A 92 -5.07 0.17 17.51
CA LYS A 92 -4.24 -0.16 18.68
C LYS A 92 -3.55 1.09 19.25
N SER A 93 -3.15 2.02 18.39
CA SER A 93 -2.42 3.24 18.80
C SER A 93 -3.37 4.40 19.14
N TYR A 94 -4.52 4.44 18.49
CA TYR A 94 -5.57 5.45 18.67
C TYR A 94 -6.88 4.78 19.07
N PRO A 95 -7.15 4.57 20.37
CA PRO A 95 -8.36 3.88 20.83
C PRO A 95 -9.67 4.49 20.33
N ALA A 96 -9.69 5.82 20.14
CA ALA A 96 -10.86 6.53 19.59
C ALA A 96 -11.21 6.10 18.15
N VAL A 97 -10.29 5.47 17.42
CA VAL A 97 -10.53 4.95 16.07
C VAL A 97 -11.27 3.61 16.09
N ALA A 98 -11.20 2.87 17.21
CA ALA A 98 -11.87 1.59 17.33
C ALA A 98 -13.40 1.76 17.22
N GLY A 99 -13.99 1.17 16.17
CA GLY A 99 -15.42 1.31 15.87
C GLY A 99 -15.84 2.60 15.16
N SER A 100 -14.91 3.50 14.85
CA SER A 100 -15.20 4.71 14.07
C SER A 100 -15.62 4.37 12.66
N ARG A 101 -16.53 5.17 12.10
CA ARG A 101 -16.87 5.13 10.68
C ARG A 101 -15.87 5.96 9.88
N VAL A 102 -15.62 5.52 8.65
CA VAL A 102 -14.79 6.26 7.71
C VAL A 102 -15.49 7.57 7.33
N ASP A 103 -14.79 8.67 7.53
CA ASP A 103 -15.26 10.01 7.20
C ASP A 103 -14.71 10.45 5.84
N HIS A 104 -15.45 10.15 4.79
CA HIS A 104 -15.05 10.48 3.41
C HIS A 104 -14.98 11.99 3.14
N GLY A 105 -15.67 12.82 3.93
CA GLY A 105 -15.69 14.28 3.80
C GLY A 105 -14.67 15.01 4.66
N LYS A 106 -13.87 14.31 5.44
CA LYS A 106 -12.94 14.88 6.41
C LYS A 106 -12.06 16.00 5.84
N TYR A 107 -11.30 15.69 4.82
CA TYR A 107 -10.37 16.67 4.25
C TYR A 107 -11.04 17.74 3.40
N SER A 108 -12.21 17.47 2.82
CA SER A 108 -13.01 18.50 2.14
C SER A 108 -13.49 19.57 3.12
N ARG A 109 -13.94 19.17 4.33
CA ARG A 109 -14.33 20.11 5.39
C ARG A 109 -13.12 20.91 5.90
N LEU A 110 -12.03 20.23 6.25
CA LEU A 110 -10.81 20.90 6.72
C LEU A 110 -10.26 21.88 5.66
N ALA A 111 -10.32 21.51 4.39
CA ALA A 111 -9.89 22.39 3.31
C ALA A 111 -10.81 23.61 3.16
N LEU A 112 -12.13 23.43 3.30
CA LEU A 112 -13.08 24.53 3.23
C LEU A 112 -12.86 25.53 4.37
N GLU A 113 -12.65 25.05 5.60
CA GLU A 113 -12.31 25.87 6.77
C GLU A 113 -11.01 26.65 6.53
N ALA A 114 -9.95 26.00 6.05
CA ALA A 114 -8.65 26.64 5.79
C ALA A 114 -8.72 27.69 4.66
N VAL A 115 -9.51 27.43 3.62
CA VAL A 115 -9.73 28.43 2.55
C VAL A 115 -10.51 29.63 3.06
N ALA A 116 -11.50 29.43 3.92
CA ALA A 116 -12.27 30.53 4.53
C ALA A 116 -11.40 31.41 5.45
N GLU A 117 -10.46 30.82 6.19
CA GLU A 117 -9.50 31.55 7.02
C GLU A 117 -8.48 32.34 6.18
N LEU A 118 -8.05 31.79 5.04
CA LEU A 118 -7.11 32.49 4.14
C LEU A 118 -7.76 33.68 3.45
N HIS A 119 -9.07 33.63 3.22
CA HIS A 119 -9.82 34.64 2.48
C HIS A 119 -11.06 35.10 3.27
N PRO A 120 -10.90 35.84 4.38
CA PRO A 120 -12.03 36.26 5.24
C PRO A 120 -13.01 37.16 4.54
N ASP A 121 -12.59 37.96 3.54
CA ASP A 121 -13.46 38.84 2.75
C ASP A 121 -14.23 38.12 1.63
N GLY A 122 -14.07 36.83 1.54
CA GLY A 122 -14.89 35.90 0.75
C GLY A 122 -14.58 35.83 -0.74
N HIS A 123 -13.95 34.72 -1.16
CA HIS A 123 -14.01 34.30 -2.58
C HIS A 123 -15.37 33.65 -2.93
N GLY A 124 -16.43 33.88 -2.14
CA GLY A 124 -17.82 33.49 -2.40
C GLY A 124 -18.00 32.18 -3.19
N SER A 125 -18.13 32.32 -4.51
CA SER A 125 -18.34 31.20 -5.43
C SER A 125 -17.10 30.34 -5.71
N LEU A 126 -15.88 30.81 -5.45
CA LEU A 126 -14.63 30.07 -5.72
C LEU A 126 -14.18 29.18 -4.54
N ALA A 127 -14.62 29.47 -3.31
CA ALA A 127 -14.19 28.73 -2.11
C ALA A 127 -14.39 27.20 -2.20
N PRO A 128 -15.51 26.66 -2.71
CA PRO A 128 -15.68 25.22 -2.87
C PRO A 128 -14.67 24.61 -3.86
N GLY A 129 -14.38 25.29 -4.98
CA GLY A 129 -13.40 24.82 -5.96
C GLY A 129 -11.97 24.82 -5.42
N LEU A 130 -11.60 25.84 -4.64
CA LEU A 130 -10.31 25.91 -3.94
C LEU A 130 -10.18 24.80 -2.89
N ALA A 131 -11.23 24.56 -2.13
CA ALA A 131 -11.26 23.50 -1.13
C ALA A 131 -11.15 22.10 -1.75
N ASP A 132 -11.84 21.85 -2.86
CA ASP A 132 -11.71 20.56 -3.59
C ASP A 132 -10.30 20.37 -4.15
N HIS A 133 -9.75 21.40 -4.80
CA HIS A 133 -8.37 21.38 -5.27
C HIS A 133 -7.38 21.04 -4.14
N LEU A 134 -7.50 21.71 -3.01
CA LEU A 134 -6.65 21.53 -1.84
C LEU A 134 -6.82 20.15 -1.20
N ALA A 135 -8.06 19.67 -1.08
CA ALA A 135 -8.34 18.32 -0.57
C ALA A 135 -7.72 17.23 -1.46
N ARG A 136 -7.78 17.40 -2.79
CA ARG A 136 -7.11 16.49 -3.75
C ARG A 136 -5.59 16.54 -3.62
N LEU A 137 -5.00 17.72 -3.47
CA LEU A 137 -3.55 17.86 -3.23
C LEU A 137 -3.12 17.13 -1.96
N VAL A 138 -3.84 17.33 -0.86
CA VAL A 138 -3.61 16.63 0.40
C VAL A 138 -3.72 15.11 0.23
N HIS A 139 -4.72 14.65 -0.53
CA HIS A 139 -4.89 13.23 -0.80
C HIS A 139 -3.68 12.64 -1.53
N PHE A 140 -3.25 13.23 -2.65
CA PHE A 140 -2.11 12.72 -3.42
C PHE A 140 -0.77 12.92 -2.71
N ALA A 141 -0.60 14.00 -1.95
CA ALA A 141 0.59 14.20 -1.12
C ALA A 141 0.78 13.06 -0.11
N ARG A 142 -0.32 12.59 0.50
CA ARG A 142 -0.29 11.44 1.41
C ARG A 142 -0.03 10.12 0.69
N LEU A 143 -0.67 9.87 -0.47
CA LEU A 143 -0.44 8.65 -1.26
C LEU A 143 0.99 8.51 -1.75
N GLU A 144 1.61 9.63 -2.15
CA GLU A 144 2.99 9.70 -2.65
C GLU A 144 4.03 9.84 -1.53
N LEU A 145 3.61 10.05 -0.28
CA LEU A 145 4.50 10.42 0.84
C LEU A 145 5.35 11.65 0.51
N THR A 146 4.76 12.61 -0.19
CA THR A 146 5.40 13.87 -0.55
C THR A 146 5.66 14.69 0.71
N ASN A 147 6.85 15.31 0.80
CA ASN A 147 7.10 16.27 1.86
C ASN A 147 6.17 17.49 1.70
N PRO A 148 5.20 17.69 2.62
CA PRO A 148 4.19 18.75 2.46
C PRO A 148 4.76 20.17 2.66
N HIS A 149 6.00 20.31 3.10
CA HIS A 149 6.71 21.58 3.22
C HIS A 149 7.53 21.92 1.97
N ASP A 150 7.68 21.00 1.04
CA ASP A 150 8.33 21.22 -0.26
C ASP A 150 7.27 21.63 -1.29
N LEU A 151 7.08 22.94 -1.45
CA LEU A 151 6.06 23.49 -2.35
C LEU A 151 6.30 23.10 -3.81
N ALA A 152 7.56 22.89 -4.22
CA ALA A 152 7.86 22.43 -5.57
C ALA A 152 7.36 20.98 -5.76
N ALA A 153 7.62 20.10 -4.80
CA ALA A 153 7.13 18.73 -4.83
C ALA A 153 5.59 18.67 -4.74
N VAL A 154 4.94 19.55 -3.98
CA VAL A 154 3.48 19.68 -3.93
C VAL A 154 2.93 20.16 -5.28
N SER A 155 3.57 21.15 -5.91
CA SER A 155 3.18 21.66 -7.23
C SER A 155 3.30 20.57 -8.33
N GLU A 156 4.30 19.68 -8.25
CA GLU A 156 4.43 18.58 -9.20
C GLU A 156 3.24 17.61 -9.17
N LEU A 157 2.53 17.47 -8.05
CA LEU A 157 1.33 16.63 -7.94
C LEU A 157 0.22 17.14 -8.86
N VAL A 158 0.10 18.46 -9.00
CA VAL A 158 -0.89 19.10 -9.90
C VAL A 158 -0.73 18.58 -11.33
N ASN A 159 0.48 18.63 -11.84
CA ASN A 159 0.78 18.19 -13.20
C ASN A 159 0.63 16.66 -13.32
N ARG A 160 1.12 15.92 -12.34
CA ARG A 160 1.11 14.45 -12.37
C ARG A 160 -0.30 13.87 -12.35
N TYR A 161 -1.21 14.46 -11.60
CA TYR A 161 -2.57 13.95 -11.41
C TYR A 161 -3.65 14.77 -12.11
N GLY A 162 -3.25 15.75 -12.93
CA GLY A 162 -4.17 16.60 -13.68
C GLY A 162 -5.17 17.32 -12.74
N ILE A 163 -4.66 17.88 -11.65
CA ILE A 163 -5.52 18.59 -10.68
C ILE A 163 -5.70 20.02 -11.20
N GLU A 164 -6.88 20.33 -11.72
CA GLU A 164 -7.18 21.68 -12.23
C GLU A 164 -7.09 22.71 -11.10
N ALA A 165 -6.39 23.80 -11.35
CA ALA A 165 -6.29 24.92 -10.42
C ALA A 165 -7.38 25.96 -10.71
N PRO A 166 -8.23 26.29 -9.74
CA PRO A 166 -9.34 27.21 -9.94
C PRO A 166 -8.94 28.69 -9.89
N VAL A 167 -7.64 28.98 -9.74
CA VAL A 167 -7.09 30.33 -9.59
C VAL A 167 -5.83 30.51 -10.42
N ALA A 168 -5.40 31.76 -10.59
CA ALA A 168 -4.20 32.11 -11.31
C ALA A 168 -2.90 31.60 -10.62
N PRO A 169 -1.83 31.33 -11.38
CA PRO A 169 -0.60 30.71 -10.84
C PRO A 169 0.06 31.48 -9.68
N ASP A 170 -0.07 32.79 -9.63
CA ASP A 170 0.47 33.65 -8.58
C ASP A 170 -0.20 33.44 -7.21
N GLN A 171 -1.42 32.94 -7.19
CA GLN A 171 -2.20 32.66 -5.97
C GLN A 171 -2.02 31.22 -5.45
N LEU A 172 -1.37 30.36 -6.22
CA LEU A 172 -1.23 28.93 -5.88
C LEU A 172 -0.23 28.67 -4.76
N SER A 173 0.78 29.54 -4.60
CA SER A 173 1.81 29.36 -3.56
C SER A 173 1.22 29.32 -2.15
N ASP A 174 0.32 30.26 -1.84
CA ASP A 174 -0.32 30.35 -0.53
C ASP A 174 -1.25 29.15 -0.30
N LEU A 175 -1.95 28.73 -1.35
CA LEU A 175 -2.82 27.57 -1.29
C LEU A 175 -1.99 26.27 -1.03
N TYR A 176 -0.85 26.11 -1.71
CA TYR A 176 0.01 24.93 -1.49
C TYR A 176 0.64 24.92 -0.09
N ALA A 177 0.91 26.07 0.50
CA ALA A 177 1.38 26.19 1.86
C ALA A 177 0.38 25.64 2.91
N LEU A 178 -0.91 25.54 2.56
CA LEU A 178 -1.95 24.96 3.42
C LEU A 178 -1.90 23.42 3.48
N VAL A 179 -1.19 22.73 2.57
CA VAL A 179 -1.14 21.25 2.53
C VAL A 179 -0.58 20.69 3.85
N ALA A 180 0.52 21.25 4.35
CA ALA A 180 1.14 20.79 5.59
C ALA A 180 0.26 21.05 6.84
N PRO A 181 -0.32 22.22 7.06
CA PRO A 181 -1.31 22.45 8.12
C PRO A 181 -2.49 21.50 8.06
N LEU A 182 -3.06 21.25 6.87
CA LEU A 182 -4.19 20.34 6.71
C LEU A 182 -3.86 18.89 7.06
N ILE A 183 -2.71 18.40 6.66
CA ILE A 183 -2.26 17.07 7.06
C ILE A 183 -2.14 16.99 8.58
N ARG A 184 -1.58 18.02 9.23
CA ARG A 184 -1.50 18.06 10.71
C ARG A 184 -2.88 18.11 11.37
N ALA A 185 -3.79 18.94 10.86
CA ALA A 185 -5.16 19.02 11.37
C ALA A 185 -5.89 17.67 11.21
N GLY A 186 -5.73 17.03 10.05
CA GLY A 186 -6.27 15.70 9.80
C GLY A 186 -5.70 14.62 10.73
N THR A 187 -4.41 14.64 11.00
CA THR A 187 -3.77 13.75 11.99
C THR A 187 -4.34 13.98 13.38
N ALA A 188 -4.47 15.24 13.81
CA ALA A 188 -5.09 15.58 15.09
C ALA A 188 -6.58 15.17 15.17
N ALA A 189 -7.31 15.22 14.06
CA ALA A 189 -8.68 14.72 14.00
C ALA A 189 -8.74 13.19 14.11
N ALA A 190 -7.76 12.47 13.53
CA ALA A 190 -7.67 11.02 13.61
C ALA A 190 -7.48 10.54 15.05
N SER A 191 -6.68 11.22 15.86
CA SER A 191 -6.50 10.88 17.28
C SER A 191 -7.80 10.99 18.10
N ARG A 192 -8.79 11.73 17.58
CA ARG A 192 -10.15 11.87 18.15
C ARG A 192 -11.19 10.97 17.48
N GLY A 193 -10.77 10.06 16.58
CA GLY A 193 -11.64 9.09 15.93
C GLY A 193 -12.16 9.47 14.54
N SER A 194 -11.87 10.69 14.03
CA SER A 194 -12.25 11.07 12.66
C SER A 194 -11.16 10.66 11.68
N ILE A 195 -11.37 9.58 10.93
CA ILE A 195 -10.42 9.02 9.97
C ILE A 195 -11.02 8.91 8.57
N ASP A 196 -10.20 9.14 7.54
CA ASP A 196 -10.50 8.74 6.17
C ASP A 196 -9.81 7.42 5.80
N LEU A 197 -10.04 6.92 4.59
CA LEU A 197 -9.41 5.68 4.11
C LEU A 197 -7.87 5.80 4.05
N THR A 198 -7.37 6.95 3.62
CA THR A 198 -5.92 7.18 3.47
C THR A 198 -5.23 7.21 4.84
N ASP A 199 -5.87 7.76 5.89
CA ASP A 199 -5.32 7.77 7.25
C ASP A 199 -4.99 6.38 7.77
N MET A 200 -5.79 5.37 7.40
CA MET A 200 -5.57 3.98 7.85
C MET A 200 -4.18 3.44 7.49
N VAL A 201 -3.58 3.96 6.45
CA VAL A 201 -2.25 3.54 5.99
C VAL A 201 -1.22 4.64 6.24
N TYR A 202 -1.57 5.89 5.92
CA TYR A 202 -0.68 7.04 6.01
C TYR A 202 -0.11 7.24 7.43
N LEU A 203 -0.99 7.27 8.43
CA LEU A 203 -0.57 7.46 9.83
C LEU A 203 0.28 6.28 10.34
N VAL A 204 -0.08 5.06 9.96
CA VAL A 204 0.72 3.88 10.32
C VAL A 204 2.14 3.98 9.78
N VAL A 205 2.30 4.50 8.55
CA VAL A 205 3.62 4.65 7.92
C VAL A 205 4.40 5.83 8.51
N THR A 206 3.77 7.01 8.57
CA THR A 206 4.47 8.26 8.94
C THR A 206 4.80 8.34 10.42
N GLU A 207 3.93 7.84 11.29
CA GLU A 207 4.16 7.79 12.75
C GLU A 207 4.81 6.49 13.21
N ARG A 208 5.17 5.62 12.26
CA ARG A 208 5.82 4.33 12.53
C ARG A 208 5.08 3.48 13.57
N LEU A 209 3.74 3.47 13.51
CA LEU A 209 2.93 2.70 14.46
C LEU A 209 3.25 1.20 14.39
N GLN A 210 3.07 0.51 15.49
CA GLN A 210 3.39 -0.92 15.58
C GLN A 210 2.48 -1.76 14.69
N LEU A 211 3.07 -2.56 13.83
CA LEU A 211 2.41 -3.57 13.01
C LEU A 211 2.48 -4.94 13.69
N GLU A 212 1.59 -5.83 13.32
CA GLU A 212 1.71 -7.24 13.69
C GLU A 212 2.92 -7.86 13.00
N ASP A 213 3.58 -8.79 13.70
CA ASP A 213 4.71 -9.52 13.14
C ASP A 213 4.21 -10.65 12.26
N TYR A 214 4.77 -10.77 11.09
CA TYR A 214 4.56 -11.87 10.15
C TYR A 214 5.90 -12.50 9.75
N ASP A 215 5.89 -13.79 9.48
CA ASP A 215 7.03 -14.50 8.91
C ASP A 215 7.04 -14.39 7.38
N PHE A 216 5.83 -14.26 6.79
CA PHE A 216 5.65 -14.16 5.35
C PHE A 216 4.50 -13.19 5.00
N VAL A 217 4.74 -12.34 4.02
CA VAL A 217 3.74 -11.43 3.46
C VAL A 217 3.68 -11.62 1.95
N CYS A 218 2.47 -11.89 1.44
CA CYS A 218 2.21 -11.94 0.01
C CYS A 218 1.33 -10.75 -0.39
N VAL A 219 1.72 -10.04 -1.45
CA VAL A 219 0.96 -8.91 -1.98
C VAL A 219 0.47 -9.26 -3.38
N ASP A 220 -0.84 -9.36 -3.54
CA ASP A 220 -1.50 -9.53 -4.84
C ASP A 220 -1.76 -8.18 -5.49
N GLU A 221 -1.77 -8.15 -6.82
CA GLU A 221 -1.92 -6.93 -7.64
C GLU A 221 -0.95 -5.81 -7.23
N ALA A 222 0.30 -6.17 -6.99
CA ALA A 222 1.31 -5.24 -6.46
C ALA A 222 1.64 -4.07 -7.41
N GLN A 223 1.23 -4.13 -8.70
CA GLN A 223 1.33 -3.01 -9.63
C GLN A 223 0.42 -1.82 -9.25
N ASP A 224 -0.62 -2.05 -8.43
CA ASP A 224 -1.59 -1.04 -8.04
C ASP A 224 -1.26 -0.39 -6.68
N LEU A 225 -0.10 -0.72 -6.09
CA LEU A 225 0.33 -0.09 -4.85
C LEU A 225 0.69 1.39 -5.05
N SER A 226 0.15 2.27 -4.20
CA SER A 226 0.71 3.61 -4.00
C SER A 226 2.05 3.53 -3.28
N ARG A 227 2.83 4.63 -3.29
CA ARG A 227 4.09 4.71 -2.51
C ARG A 227 3.85 4.48 -1.02
N MET A 228 2.78 5.04 -0.49
CA MET A 228 2.35 4.86 0.89
C MET A 228 2.03 3.38 1.20
N ALA A 229 1.26 2.71 0.34
CA ALA A 229 0.90 1.31 0.51
C ALA A 229 2.14 0.39 0.44
N LEU A 230 3.03 0.64 -0.50
CA LEU A 230 4.32 -0.07 -0.59
C LEU A 230 5.16 0.16 0.68
N ALA A 231 5.22 1.39 1.19
CA ALA A 231 5.97 1.70 2.41
C ALA A 231 5.45 0.91 3.62
N LEU A 232 4.13 0.72 3.75
CA LEU A 232 3.56 -0.12 4.81
C LEU A 232 4.02 -1.58 4.68
N VAL A 233 3.98 -2.17 3.47
CA VAL A 233 4.46 -3.53 3.24
C VAL A 233 5.95 -3.65 3.56
N LEU A 234 6.75 -2.67 3.17
CA LEU A 234 8.18 -2.65 3.45
C LEU A 234 8.49 -2.55 4.95
N ARG A 235 7.62 -1.95 5.76
CA ARG A 235 7.74 -1.99 7.22
C ARG A 235 7.53 -3.38 7.80
N LEU A 236 6.63 -4.20 7.22
CA LEU A 236 6.51 -5.62 7.60
C LEU A 236 7.81 -6.39 7.29
N VAL A 237 8.45 -6.08 6.14
CA VAL A 237 9.76 -6.64 5.79
C VAL A 237 10.84 -6.20 6.77
N GLU A 238 10.85 -4.93 7.21
CA GLU A 238 11.74 -4.44 8.27
C GLU A 238 11.51 -5.20 9.58
N GLY A 239 10.24 -5.45 9.93
CA GLY A 239 9.82 -6.22 11.13
C GLY A 239 10.17 -7.71 11.07
N GLY A 240 10.54 -8.30 9.93
CA GLY A 240 10.93 -9.69 9.86
C GLY A 240 10.29 -10.49 8.75
N ALA A 241 9.22 -10.04 8.18
CA ALA A 241 8.54 -10.78 7.14
C ALA A 241 9.40 -10.95 5.87
N ARG A 242 9.34 -12.12 5.28
CA ARG A 242 9.74 -12.31 3.90
C ARG A 242 8.57 -11.93 2.99
N ALA A 243 8.82 -11.16 1.95
CA ALA A 243 7.78 -10.67 1.06
C ALA A 243 7.80 -11.30 -0.33
N LEU A 244 6.61 -11.63 -0.82
CA LEU A 244 6.34 -12.02 -2.21
C LEU A 244 5.38 -11.01 -2.81
N PHE A 245 5.83 -10.25 -3.81
CA PHE A 245 5.00 -9.32 -4.58
C PHE A 245 4.60 -10.00 -5.88
N VAL A 246 3.30 -10.01 -6.18
CA VAL A 246 2.76 -10.59 -7.42
C VAL A 246 1.94 -9.54 -8.14
N GLY A 247 2.16 -9.36 -9.42
CA GLY A 247 1.43 -8.36 -10.20
C GLY A 247 1.76 -8.41 -11.69
N ASP A 248 0.96 -7.69 -12.46
CA ASP A 248 1.16 -7.52 -13.91
C ASP A 248 1.43 -6.04 -14.22
N PRO A 249 2.67 -5.66 -14.57
CA PRO A 249 2.98 -4.26 -14.87
C PRO A 249 2.21 -3.70 -16.07
N ARG A 250 1.66 -4.59 -16.94
CA ARG A 250 0.84 -4.18 -18.09
C ARG A 250 -0.60 -3.83 -17.69
N GLN A 251 -1.02 -4.21 -16.47
CA GLN A 251 -2.34 -3.92 -15.91
C GLN A 251 -2.32 -2.75 -14.92
N ALA A 252 -1.23 -2.00 -14.83
CA ALA A 252 -1.12 -0.80 -13.97
C ALA A 252 -1.97 0.36 -14.52
N ILE A 253 -3.29 0.27 -14.38
CA ILE A 253 -4.25 1.26 -14.89
C ILE A 253 -4.70 2.28 -13.84
N TYR A 254 -4.37 2.08 -12.56
CA TYR A 254 -4.81 2.93 -11.45
C TYR A 254 -3.84 4.07 -11.11
N ALA A 255 -2.93 4.44 -12.01
CA ALA A 255 -2.01 5.56 -11.78
C ALA A 255 -2.74 6.88 -11.50
N PHE A 256 -3.88 7.13 -12.17
CA PHE A 256 -4.73 8.29 -11.93
C PHE A 256 -5.36 8.31 -10.52
N ALA A 257 -5.46 7.17 -9.87
CA ALA A 257 -5.96 7.03 -8.51
C ALA A 257 -4.84 6.95 -7.45
N GLY A 258 -3.59 7.25 -7.84
CA GLY A 258 -2.44 7.29 -6.93
C GLY A 258 -1.63 6.00 -6.84
N ALA A 259 -1.87 4.99 -7.70
CA ALA A 259 -0.95 3.87 -7.83
C ALA A 259 0.40 4.33 -8.41
N ASP A 260 1.51 3.82 -7.86
CA ASP A 260 2.84 4.10 -8.41
C ASP A 260 3.08 3.22 -9.65
N PRO A 261 3.20 3.80 -10.86
CA PRO A 261 3.45 3.00 -12.07
C PRO A 261 4.72 2.15 -12.02
N ARG A 262 5.63 2.48 -11.12
CA ARG A 262 6.88 1.75 -10.87
C ARG A 262 6.86 0.95 -9.57
N SER A 263 5.68 0.67 -9.02
CA SER A 263 5.53 -0.02 -7.72
C SER A 263 6.28 -1.37 -7.67
N LEU A 264 6.14 -2.22 -8.69
CA LEU A 264 6.84 -3.51 -8.76
C LEU A 264 8.37 -3.35 -8.86
N GLU A 265 8.85 -2.39 -9.66
CA GLU A 265 10.28 -2.11 -9.76
C GLU A 265 10.84 -1.57 -8.44
N ARG A 266 10.10 -0.67 -7.80
CA ARG A 266 10.43 -0.12 -6.50
C ARG A 266 10.40 -1.19 -5.41
N ALA A 267 9.37 -2.05 -5.38
CA ALA A 267 9.28 -3.19 -4.48
C ALA A 267 10.52 -4.08 -4.59
N ARG A 268 10.95 -4.40 -5.81
CA ARG A 268 12.18 -5.17 -6.06
C ARG A 268 13.40 -4.51 -5.43
N ARG A 269 13.62 -3.24 -5.73
CA ARG A 269 14.80 -2.49 -5.29
C ARG A 269 14.85 -2.38 -3.77
N GLU A 270 13.75 -1.92 -3.18
CA GLU A 270 13.69 -1.57 -1.77
C GLU A 270 13.59 -2.80 -0.85
N ALA A 271 12.79 -3.80 -1.22
CA ALA A 271 12.72 -5.05 -0.46
C ALA A 271 14.07 -5.81 -0.47
N SER A 272 14.82 -5.77 -1.59
CA SER A 272 16.16 -6.35 -1.64
C SER A 272 17.18 -5.62 -0.77
N ALA A 273 17.09 -4.30 -0.69
CA ALA A 273 17.98 -3.49 0.16
C ALA A 273 17.76 -3.81 1.66
N ARG A 274 16.50 -3.94 2.08
CA ARG A 274 16.15 -4.21 3.49
C ARG A 274 16.51 -5.62 3.95
N SER A 275 16.46 -6.60 3.08
CA SER A 275 16.95 -7.97 3.38
C SER A 275 18.45 -8.04 3.69
N ARG A 276 19.25 -7.13 3.15
CA ARG A 276 20.72 -7.09 3.39
C ARG A 276 21.09 -6.57 4.76
N GLY A 277 20.32 -5.64 5.32
CA GLY A 277 20.59 -5.04 6.63
C GLY A 277 20.49 -6.02 7.80
N ARG A 278 19.82 -7.17 7.64
CA ARG A 278 19.68 -8.21 8.67
C ARG A 278 20.87 -9.16 8.79
N ARG A 279 21.71 -9.28 7.77
CA ARG A 279 22.78 -10.28 7.75
C ARG A 279 24.02 -9.91 8.56
N THR A 280 24.04 -8.70 9.16
CA THR A 280 25.17 -8.23 9.95
C THR A 280 25.16 -8.69 11.42
N THR A 281 24.11 -9.37 11.89
CA THR A 281 23.98 -9.78 13.32
C THR A 281 24.03 -11.31 13.57
N SER A 282 24.18 -12.17 12.57
CA SER A 282 24.40 -13.59 12.79
C SER A 282 25.56 -14.09 11.91
N SER A 283 26.65 -14.46 12.57
CA SER A 283 27.82 -15.07 11.95
C SER A 283 27.46 -16.49 11.49
N THR A 284 27.22 -16.68 10.22
CA THR A 284 27.63 -17.90 9.48
C THR A 284 27.73 -17.55 8.01
N ARG A 285 28.92 -17.77 7.47
CA ARG A 285 29.27 -17.49 6.09
C ARG A 285 28.52 -18.45 5.17
N GLU A 286 27.55 -17.93 4.45
CA GLU A 286 27.20 -18.44 3.12
C GLU A 286 26.78 -17.26 2.24
N THR A 287 27.62 -16.98 1.25
CA THR A 287 27.46 -15.93 0.24
C THR A 287 26.34 -16.31 -0.73
N GLN A 288 25.09 -16.27 -0.31
CA GLN A 288 23.96 -16.19 -1.23
C GLN A 288 23.58 -14.70 -1.39
N ARG A 289 23.95 -14.14 -2.54
CA ARG A 289 23.47 -12.83 -2.98
C ARG A 289 21.96 -12.82 -2.87
N ALA A 290 21.39 -11.86 -2.15
CA ALA A 290 19.95 -11.60 -2.13
C ALA A 290 19.51 -11.32 -3.57
N ARG A 291 19.01 -12.33 -4.24
CA ARG A 291 18.49 -12.23 -5.61
C ARG A 291 16.99 -12.02 -5.49
N THR A 292 16.51 -10.85 -5.88
CA THR A 292 15.11 -10.69 -6.24
C THR A 292 14.94 -11.37 -7.58
N THR A 293 14.21 -12.46 -7.61
CA THR A 293 14.08 -13.30 -8.80
C THR A 293 12.85 -12.85 -9.59
N TRP A 294 13.02 -12.69 -10.90
CA TRP A 294 11.97 -12.36 -11.84
C TRP A 294 11.41 -13.60 -12.50
N TRP A 295 10.10 -13.68 -12.60
CA TRP A 295 9.42 -14.73 -13.35
C TRP A 295 8.41 -14.08 -14.29
N TYR A 296 8.53 -14.34 -15.59
CA TYR A 296 7.54 -13.98 -16.60
C TYR A 296 6.74 -15.23 -16.96
N SER A 297 5.40 -15.15 -16.93
CA SER A 297 4.49 -16.17 -17.46
C SER A 297 3.68 -15.61 -18.62
#